data_e73987979db103982a0eb4205b39f178
#
_entry.id   e73987979db103982a0eb4205b39f178
#
_cell.length_a   1.000
_cell.length_b   1.000
_cell.length_c   1.000
_cell.angle_alpha   90.00
_cell.angle_beta   90.00
_cell.angle_gamma   90.00
#
_symmetry.space_group_name_H-M   'P 1'
#
loop_
_entity.id
_entity.type
_entity.pdbx_description
1 polymer ?
#
loop_
_entity_poly.entity_id
_entity_poly.type
_entity_poly.pdbx_seq_one_letter_code
_entity_poly.pdbx_strand_id
1 'polypeptide(L)'
;MPELAVAVVDAETPGNVGSIARAMKNFGLSELYLVDPPELDPDGEAYGFAGQAREDVLPDAREVGFDVLVENFYTVGTTAVTNENATKHVRYPFLEPADLSAELEGLDADICVVFGRERVGLTNEELARLDRVCSVPADEDYPVMNLAQAATVVLYELRALTVEEVQHPDEPHERADEREIEGLYDTFDGYLRAVDHPEEKVDKTERLFRRLVARGQPTGREARTLRGVLRRGAMIATGEIPRPDGRSDDGDDR
;
A
#
# COMPACT_ATOMS: atom_id res chain seq x y z
N MET A 1 -0.48 22.59 -6.28
CA MET A 1 0.51 21.51 -6.41
C MET A 1 0.69 21.27 -7.89
N PRO A 2 1.88 20.90 -8.36
CA PRO A 2 2.05 20.52 -9.75
C PRO A 2 1.10 19.38 -10.12
N GLU A 3 0.61 19.38 -11.33
CA GLU A 3 -0.30 18.37 -11.85
C GLU A 3 0.50 17.09 -12.20
N LEU A 4 -0.02 15.93 -11.81
CA LEU A 4 0.56 14.64 -12.19
C LEU A 4 -0.33 14.00 -13.26
N ALA A 5 0.21 13.89 -14.48
CA ALA A 5 -0.43 13.29 -15.64
C ALA A 5 0.17 11.92 -15.96
N VAL A 6 -0.57 11.13 -16.73
CA VAL A 6 -0.13 9.85 -17.29
C VAL A 6 -0.18 9.92 -18.81
N ALA A 7 0.86 9.41 -19.47
CA ALA A 7 0.86 9.22 -20.90
C ALA A 7 1.07 7.73 -21.25
N VAL A 8 0.37 7.28 -22.30
CA VAL A 8 0.53 5.93 -22.86
C VAL A 8 0.89 6.08 -24.33
N VAL A 9 2.02 5.50 -24.71
CA VAL A 9 2.60 5.60 -26.05
C VAL A 9 2.38 4.33 -26.81
N ASP A 10 1.64 4.40 -27.93
CA ASP A 10 1.44 3.34 -28.92
C ASP A 10 1.05 2.00 -28.27
N ALA A 11 0.03 2.03 -27.39
CA ALA A 11 -0.51 0.83 -26.78
C ALA A 11 -1.11 -0.09 -27.84
N GLU A 12 -0.74 -1.38 -27.80
CA GLU A 12 -1.28 -2.37 -28.73
C GLU A 12 -2.69 -2.83 -28.37
N THR A 13 -3.01 -2.82 -27.07
CA THR A 13 -4.24 -3.41 -26.52
C THR A 13 -5.15 -2.34 -25.88
N PRO A 14 -6.35 -2.05 -26.43
CA PRO A 14 -7.28 -1.09 -25.84
C PRO A 14 -7.61 -1.38 -24.37
N GLY A 15 -7.68 -2.65 -23.97
CA GLY A 15 -7.94 -3.06 -22.60
C GLY A 15 -6.87 -2.62 -21.60
N ASN A 16 -5.58 -2.47 -22.03
CA ASN A 16 -4.55 -1.91 -21.18
C ASN A 16 -4.77 -0.42 -20.92
N VAL A 17 -5.18 0.34 -21.94
CA VAL A 17 -5.52 1.77 -21.78
C VAL A 17 -6.65 1.92 -20.78
N GLY A 18 -7.72 1.12 -20.88
CA GLY A 18 -8.82 1.11 -19.93
C GLY A 18 -8.40 0.75 -18.50
N SER A 19 -7.54 -0.26 -18.37
CA SER A 19 -7.02 -0.69 -17.07
C SER A 19 -6.11 0.39 -16.44
N ILE A 20 -5.32 1.11 -17.24
CA ILE A 20 -4.52 2.24 -16.78
C ILE A 20 -5.42 3.38 -16.33
N ALA A 21 -6.43 3.76 -17.10
CA ALA A 21 -7.40 4.77 -16.71
C ALA A 21 -8.07 4.45 -15.36
N ARG A 22 -8.42 3.17 -15.14
CA ARG A 22 -8.94 2.69 -13.85
C ARG A 22 -7.92 2.84 -12.73
N ALA A 23 -6.66 2.46 -12.95
CA ALA A 23 -5.60 2.64 -11.97
C ALA A 23 -5.38 4.11 -11.63
N MET A 24 -5.39 5.00 -12.62
CA MET A 24 -5.33 6.44 -12.45
C MET A 24 -6.43 6.94 -11.50
N LYS A 25 -7.67 6.58 -11.76
CA LYS A 25 -8.81 6.97 -10.91
C LYS A 25 -8.69 6.42 -9.48
N ASN A 26 -8.17 5.20 -9.30
CA ASN A 26 -7.93 4.64 -7.97
C ASN A 26 -6.91 5.46 -7.15
N PHE A 27 -5.99 6.13 -7.83
CA PHE A 27 -4.93 6.93 -7.20
C PHE A 27 -5.09 8.44 -7.42
N GLY A 28 -6.32 8.91 -7.68
CA GLY A 28 -6.65 10.34 -7.70
C GLY A 28 -6.15 11.10 -8.93
N LEU A 29 -5.90 10.42 -10.04
CA LEU A 29 -5.41 10.99 -11.29
C LEU A 29 -6.51 11.04 -12.35
N SER A 30 -6.55 12.12 -13.14
CA SER A 30 -7.53 12.31 -14.21
C SER A 30 -6.92 12.63 -15.58
N GLU A 31 -5.72 13.22 -15.62
CA GLU A 31 -5.10 13.70 -16.87
C GLU A 31 -4.40 12.56 -17.61
N LEU A 32 -5.07 12.02 -18.63
CA LEU A 32 -4.57 10.94 -19.49
C LEU A 32 -4.22 11.49 -20.89
N TYR A 33 -2.99 11.25 -21.30
CA TYR A 33 -2.49 11.55 -22.64
C TYR A 33 -2.24 10.26 -23.41
N LEU A 34 -2.59 10.25 -24.68
CA LEU A 34 -2.41 9.10 -25.56
C LEU A 34 -1.59 9.53 -26.78
N VAL A 35 -0.51 8.79 -27.02
CA VAL A 35 0.32 8.98 -28.22
C VAL A 35 0.13 7.77 -29.12
N ASP A 36 -0.34 7.98 -30.34
CA ASP A 36 -0.67 6.93 -31.31
C ASP A 36 -1.52 5.80 -30.70
N PRO A 37 -2.68 6.10 -30.06
CA PRO A 37 -3.49 5.09 -29.40
C PRO A 37 -4.17 4.14 -30.40
N PRO A 38 -4.52 2.91 -29.96
CA PRO A 38 -5.45 2.10 -30.69
C PRO A 38 -6.86 2.71 -30.71
N GLU A 39 -7.72 2.25 -31.58
CA GLU A 39 -9.12 2.67 -31.58
C GLU A 39 -9.78 2.34 -30.23
N LEU A 40 -10.35 3.34 -29.57
CA LEU A 40 -11.04 3.23 -28.28
C LEU A 40 -12.57 3.26 -28.51
N ASP A 41 -13.13 2.12 -28.90
CA ASP A 41 -14.58 1.98 -29.04
C ASP A 41 -15.26 2.08 -27.66
N PRO A 42 -16.28 2.96 -27.48
CA PRO A 42 -17.05 3.05 -26.23
C PRO A 42 -17.71 1.74 -25.77
N ASP A 43 -18.03 0.85 -26.68
CA ASP A 43 -18.57 -0.49 -26.39
C ASP A 43 -17.46 -1.56 -26.32
N GLY A 44 -16.19 -1.18 -26.52
CA GLY A 44 -15.05 -2.06 -26.63
C GLY A 44 -14.33 -2.34 -25.29
N GLU A 45 -13.17 -2.97 -25.42
CA GLU A 45 -12.39 -3.45 -24.28
C GLU A 45 -11.91 -2.31 -23.36
N ALA A 46 -11.48 -1.16 -23.91
CA ALA A 46 -10.99 -0.06 -23.10
C ALA A 46 -12.03 0.37 -22.06
N TYR A 47 -13.24 0.64 -22.50
CA TYR A 47 -14.35 1.01 -21.64
C TYR A 47 -14.83 -0.15 -20.74
N GLY A 48 -14.70 -1.39 -21.21
CA GLY A 48 -14.98 -2.60 -20.42
C GLY A 48 -14.08 -2.72 -19.20
N PHE A 49 -12.78 -2.43 -19.32
CA PHE A 49 -11.80 -2.56 -18.24
C PHE A 49 -11.65 -1.29 -17.39
N ALA A 50 -12.11 -0.13 -17.86
CA ALA A 50 -11.94 1.14 -17.15
C ALA A 50 -12.75 1.28 -15.86
N GLY A 51 -13.75 0.43 -15.62
CA GLY A 51 -14.64 0.60 -14.47
C GLY A 51 -15.32 1.98 -14.47
N GLN A 52 -15.24 2.74 -13.37
CA GLN A 52 -15.81 4.09 -13.30
C GLN A 52 -15.01 5.14 -14.10
N ALA A 53 -13.76 4.87 -14.43
CA ALA A 53 -12.96 5.76 -15.26
C ALA A 53 -13.46 5.88 -16.70
N ARG A 54 -14.46 5.06 -17.09
CA ARG A 54 -15.21 5.17 -18.34
C ARG A 54 -16.07 6.44 -18.43
N GLU A 55 -16.38 7.05 -17.28
CA GLU A 55 -17.29 8.20 -17.20
C GLU A 55 -16.55 9.54 -17.27
N ASP A 56 -15.24 9.52 -17.00
CA ASP A 56 -14.41 10.73 -16.93
C ASP A 56 -13.04 10.54 -17.58
N VAL A 57 -12.13 9.75 -17.01
CA VAL A 57 -10.71 9.68 -17.45
C VAL A 57 -10.56 9.28 -18.92
N LEU A 58 -11.30 8.25 -19.39
CA LEU A 58 -11.23 7.82 -20.79
C LEU A 58 -11.85 8.82 -21.77
N PRO A 59 -13.07 9.35 -21.53
CA PRO A 59 -13.67 10.35 -22.41
C PRO A 59 -12.86 11.65 -22.51
N ASP A 60 -12.18 12.01 -21.41
CA ASP A 60 -11.37 13.24 -21.33
C ASP A 60 -9.92 13.03 -21.77
N ALA A 61 -9.54 11.79 -22.14
CA ALA A 61 -8.20 11.47 -22.62
C ALA A 61 -7.86 12.27 -23.89
N ARG A 62 -6.63 12.81 -23.92
CA ARG A 62 -6.18 13.66 -25.01
C ARG A 62 -5.19 12.94 -25.90
N GLU A 63 -5.50 12.78 -27.17
CA GLU A 63 -4.56 12.31 -28.17
C GLU A 63 -3.58 13.44 -28.55
N VAL A 64 -2.28 13.21 -28.39
CA VAL A 64 -1.22 14.17 -28.61
C VAL A 64 0.00 13.53 -29.28
N GLY A 65 0.84 14.35 -29.88
CA GLY A 65 2.17 13.89 -30.31
C GLY A 65 3.13 13.79 -29.12
N PHE A 66 4.14 12.92 -29.24
CA PHE A 66 5.17 12.74 -28.20
C PHE A 66 5.89 14.04 -27.82
N ASP A 67 6.06 14.95 -28.78
CA ASP A 67 6.69 16.26 -28.57
C ASP A 67 5.95 17.10 -27.51
N VAL A 68 4.61 17.02 -27.50
CA VAL A 68 3.79 17.76 -26.53
C VAL A 68 4.12 17.34 -25.09
N LEU A 69 4.41 16.06 -24.86
CA LEU A 69 4.78 15.57 -23.53
C LEU A 69 6.11 16.19 -23.07
N VAL A 70 7.11 16.15 -23.95
CA VAL A 70 8.48 16.62 -23.64
C VAL A 70 8.54 18.16 -23.51
N GLU A 71 7.70 18.88 -24.21
CA GLU A 71 7.70 20.35 -24.21
C GLU A 71 6.95 20.95 -23.01
N ASN A 72 5.98 20.21 -22.42
CA ASN A 72 5.08 20.79 -21.42
C ASN A 72 5.22 20.19 -20.02
N PHE A 73 5.90 19.04 -19.86
CA PHE A 73 5.99 18.32 -18.61
C PHE A 73 7.42 17.98 -18.22
N TYR A 74 7.65 17.84 -16.91
CA TYR A 74 8.77 17.05 -16.43
C TYR A 74 8.41 15.57 -16.59
N THR A 75 9.16 14.88 -17.42
CA THR A 75 8.79 13.57 -17.94
C THR A 75 9.52 12.42 -17.25
N VAL A 76 8.78 11.37 -16.89
CA VAL A 76 9.32 10.14 -16.30
C VAL A 76 8.97 8.95 -17.18
N GLY A 77 9.93 8.43 -17.93
CA GLY A 77 9.71 7.24 -18.77
C GLY A 77 9.87 5.94 -17.98
N THR A 78 9.01 4.96 -18.24
CA THR A 78 9.07 3.65 -17.59
C THR A 78 9.76 2.62 -18.46
N THR A 79 10.54 1.71 -17.85
CA THR A 79 11.23 0.61 -18.54
C THR A 79 11.33 -0.64 -17.65
N ALA A 80 11.19 -1.83 -18.24
CA ALA A 80 11.50 -3.09 -17.58
C ALA A 80 12.96 -3.51 -17.79
N VAL A 81 13.65 -2.94 -18.78
CA VAL A 81 15.04 -3.28 -19.14
C VAL A 81 15.97 -2.20 -18.63
N THR A 82 16.81 -2.56 -17.68
CA THR A 82 17.86 -1.69 -17.15
C THR A 82 19.24 -2.19 -17.57
N ASN A 83 20.23 -1.30 -17.57
CA ASN A 83 21.60 -1.67 -17.86
C ASN A 83 22.53 -1.03 -16.85
N GLU A 84 23.38 -1.83 -16.21
CA GLU A 84 24.35 -1.38 -15.19
C GLU A 84 25.46 -0.48 -15.76
N ASN A 85 25.61 -0.39 -17.08
CA ASN A 85 26.64 0.42 -17.70
C ASN A 85 26.18 1.87 -17.88
N ALA A 86 26.28 2.65 -16.80
CA ALA A 86 25.89 4.06 -16.71
C ALA A 86 26.45 4.96 -17.82
N THR A 87 27.59 4.62 -18.41
CA THR A 87 28.28 5.49 -19.35
C THR A 87 27.83 5.32 -20.80
N LYS A 88 26.98 4.33 -21.09
CA LYS A 88 26.66 3.93 -22.47
C LYS A 88 25.17 3.68 -22.73
N HIS A 89 24.29 3.80 -21.74
CA HIS A 89 22.89 3.43 -21.92
C HIS A 89 21.92 4.51 -21.45
N VAL A 90 21.00 4.88 -22.32
CA VAL A 90 19.93 5.88 -22.08
C VAL A 90 18.98 5.48 -20.94
N ARG A 91 18.98 4.21 -20.52
CA ARG A 91 18.13 3.69 -19.44
C ARG A 91 18.77 3.76 -18.06
N TYR A 92 19.91 4.41 -17.92
CA TYR A 92 20.61 4.62 -16.67
C TYR A 92 21.04 6.09 -16.52
N PRO A 93 20.97 6.70 -15.33
CA PRO A 93 20.42 6.13 -14.08
C PRO A 93 18.91 6.00 -14.11
N PHE A 94 18.39 5.02 -13.39
CA PHE A 94 16.96 4.84 -13.17
C PHE A 94 16.64 4.94 -11.67
N LEU A 95 15.36 5.26 -11.37
CA LEU A 95 14.80 5.25 -10.03
C LEU A 95 13.84 4.07 -9.89
N GLU A 96 13.71 3.53 -8.69
CA GLU A 96 12.60 2.67 -8.35
C GLU A 96 11.35 3.51 -8.06
N PRO A 97 10.13 2.98 -8.24
CA PRO A 97 8.89 3.74 -8.00
C PRO A 97 8.80 4.34 -6.59
N ALA A 98 9.31 3.65 -5.58
CA ALA A 98 9.33 4.13 -4.19
C ALA A 98 10.21 5.38 -4.01
N ASP A 99 11.35 5.44 -4.69
CA ASP A 99 12.28 6.58 -4.64
C ASP A 99 11.78 7.74 -5.49
N LEU A 100 11.02 7.44 -6.55
CA LEU A 100 10.48 8.42 -7.48
C LEU A 100 9.56 9.43 -6.77
N SER A 101 8.71 8.98 -5.85
CA SER A 101 7.82 9.86 -5.09
C SER A 101 8.59 10.95 -4.35
N ALA A 102 9.69 10.60 -3.69
CA ALA A 102 10.54 11.54 -2.97
C ALA A 102 11.30 12.51 -3.91
N GLU A 103 11.70 12.04 -5.10
CA GLU A 103 12.36 12.87 -6.11
C GLU A 103 11.41 13.92 -6.71
N LEU A 104 10.13 13.54 -6.90
CA LEU A 104 9.11 14.40 -7.50
C LEU A 104 8.48 15.36 -6.49
N GLU A 105 8.58 15.08 -5.20
CA GLU A 105 8.09 15.95 -4.15
C GLU A 105 8.82 17.31 -4.17
N GLY A 106 8.05 18.37 -4.33
CA GLY A 106 8.59 19.73 -4.34
C GLY A 106 9.15 20.23 -5.68
N LEU A 107 8.99 19.48 -6.78
CA LEU A 107 9.21 20.01 -8.11
C LEU A 107 8.18 21.11 -8.43
N ASP A 108 8.64 22.21 -8.99
CA ASP A 108 7.77 23.31 -9.49
C ASP A 108 7.52 23.15 -10.99
N ALA A 109 6.99 22.00 -11.38
CA ALA A 109 6.66 21.67 -12.77
C ALA A 109 5.57 20.61 -12.80
N ASP A 110 4.70 20.66 -13.81
CA ASP A 110 3.76 19.59 -14.08
C ASP A 110 4.51 18.33 -14.53
N ILE A 111 4.09 17.17 -14.04
CA ILE A 111 4.80 15.91 -14.21
C ILE A 111 3.98 15.00 -15.10
N CYS A 112 4.64 14.28 -16.01
CA CYS A 112 4.01 13.23 -16.80
C CYS A 112 4.77 11.91 -16.70
N VAL A 113 4.09 10.87 -16.20
CA VAL A 113 4.63 9.49 -16.21
C VAL A 113 4.26 8.84 -17.54
N VAL A 114 5.28 8.43 -18.28
CA VAL A 114 5.15 7.93 -19.64
C VAL A 114 5.35 6.43 -19.69
N PHE A 115 4.32 5.71 -20.10
CA PHE A 115 4.32 4.27 -20.31
C PHE A 115 4.41 3.97 -21.80
N GLY A 116 5.23 3.00 -22.17
CA GLY A 116 5.42 2.59 -23.57
C GLY A 116 4.54 1.40 -23.95
N ARG A 117 4.86 0.80 -25.11
CA ARG A 117 4.21 -0.36 -25.71
C ARG A 117 4.35 -1.62 -24.85
N GLU A 118 3.44 -2.55 -24.99
CA GLU A 118 3.43 -3.81 -24.20
C GLU A 118 4.67 -4.67 -24.38
N ARG A 119 5.17 -4.79 -25.59
CA ARG A 119 6.27 -5.74 -25.90
C ARG A 119 7.65 -5.14 -25.80
N VAL A 120 7.79 -3.90 -26.24
CA VAL A 120 9.10 -3.24 -26.38
C VAL A 120 9.27 -2.05 -25.45
N GLY A 121 8.21 -1.57 -24.82
CA GLY A 121 8.21 -0.38 -23.99
C GLY A 121 8.49 0.89 -24.80
N LEU A 122 9.12 1.85 -24.18
CA LEU A 122 9.64 3.05 -24.84
C LEU A 122 10.93 2.73 -25.58
N THR A 123 11.09 3.28 -26.77
CA THR A 123 12.32 3.17 -27.55
C THR A 123 13.46 3.95 -26.88
N ASN A 124 14.71 3.63 -27.28
CA ASN A 124 15.86 4.38 -26.77
C ASN A 124 15.84 5.86 -27.20
N GLU A 125 15.26 6.16 -28.36
CA GLU A 125 15.11 7.53 -28.87
C GLU A 125 14.08 8.29 -28.04
N GLU A 126 12.97 7.68 -27.66
CA GLU A 126 11.96 8.26 -26.77
C GLU A 126 12.54 8.48 -25.37
N LEU A 127 13.17 7.45 -24.77
CA LEU A 127 13.79 7.57 -23.45
C LEU A 127 14.88 8.62 -23.36
N ALA A 128 15.66 8.82 -24.43
CA ALA A 128 16.71 9.83 -24.47
C ALA A 128 16.17 11.28 -24.41
N ARG A 129 14.88 11.46 -24.64
CA ARG A 129 14.20 12.76 -24.60
C ARG A 129 13.48 13.04 -23.30
N LEU A 130 13.41 12.05 -22.40
CA LEU A 130 12.72 12.15 -21.12
C LEU A 130 13.69 12.55 -19.99
N ASP A 131 13.19 13.22 -18.96
CA ASP A 131 14.01 13.78 -17.88
C ASP A 131 14.48 12.72 -16.91
N ARG A 132 13.67 11.68 -16.67
CA ARG A 132 13.96 10.57 -15.74
C ARG A 132 13.52 9.25 -16.32
N VAL A 133 14.13 8.20 -15.80
CA VAL A 133 13.75 6.81 -16.08
C VAL A 133 13.37 6.13 -14.78
N CYS A 134 12.24 5.43 -14.78
CA CYS A 134 11.75 4.62 -13.68
C CYS A 134 11.69 3.15 -14.09
N SER A 135 12.13 2.26 -13.20
CA SER A 135 12.05 0.81 -13.41
C SER A 135 11.47 0.13 -12.18
N VAL A 136 10.44 -0.68 -12.40
CA VAL A 136 9.86 -1.52 -11.34
C VAL A 136 10.77 -2.72 -11.10
N PRO A 137 11.30 -2.92 -9.89
CA PRO A 137 12.09 -4.11 -9.59
C PRO A 137 11.21 -5.36 -9.68
N ALA A 138 11.67 -6.34 -10.43
CA ALA A 138 11.01 -7.62 -10.64
C ALA A 138 12.05 -8.76 -10.67
N ASP A 139 11.58 -10.01 -10.79
CA ASP A 139 12.44 -11.16 -10.89
C ASP A 139 13.37 -11.06 -12.12
N GLU A 140 14.65 -11.40 -11.96
CA GLU A 140 15.66 -11.29 -13.01
C GLU A 140 15.32 -12.16 -14.24
N ASP A 141 14.72 -13.33 -14.01
CA ASP A 141 14.33 -14.25 -15.07
C ASP A 141 13.04 -13.84 -15.78
N TYR A 142 12.21 -12.97 -15.15
CA TYR A 142 10.94 -12.53 -15.72
C TYR A 142 10.61 -11.07 -15.35
N PRO A 143 11.39 -10.08 -15.82
CA PRO A 143 11.25 -8.67 -15.40
C PRO A 143 10.13 -7.93 -16.12
N VAL A 144 9.60 -8.44 -17.23
CA VAL A 144 8.59 -7.73 -18.04
C VAL A 144 7.20 -7.96 -17.48
N MET A 145 6.57 -6.87 -17.04
CA MET A 145 5.19 -6.86 -16.56
C MET A 145 4.21 -6.49 -17.68
N ASN A 146 2.95 -6.88 -17.53
CA ASN A 146 1.88 -6.29 -18.32
C ASN A 146 1.85 -4.78 -18.12
N LEU A 147 1.56 -4.02 -19.17
CA LEU A 147 1.58 -2.56 -19.19
C LEU A 147 0.72 -1.94 -18.07
N ALA A 148 -0.51 -2.40 -17.92
CA ALA A 148 -1.42 -1.89 -16.89
C ALA A 148 -0.99 -2.29 -15.47
N GLN A 149 -0.36 -3.46 -15.29
CA GLN A 149 0.22 -3.85 -14.01
C GLN A 149 1.40 -2.97 -13.62
N ALA A 150 2.33 -2.72 -14.56
CA ALA A 150 3.44 -1.81 -14.33
C ALA A 150 2.95 -0.40 -13.96
N ALA A 151 1.94 0.11 -14.70
CA ALA A 151 1.32 1.40 -14.40
C ALA A 151 0.71 1.40 -12.99
N THR A 152 -0.02 0.36 -12.61
CA THR A 152 -0.62 0.26 -11.27
C THR A 152 0.42 0.33 -10.16
N VAL A 153 1.56 -0.36 -10.31
CA VAL A 153 2.65 -0.34 -9.31
C VAL A 153 3.25 1.06 -9.19
N VAL A 154 3.59 1.69 -10.32
CA VAL A 154 4.18 3.04 -10.33
C VAL A 154 3.22 4.05 -9.71
N LEU A 155 1.95 4.06 -10.13
CA LEU A 155 0.94 5.00 -9.63
C LEU A 155 0.60 4.75 -8.15
N TYR A 156 0.66 3.51 -7.69
CA TYR A 156 0.50 3.20 -6.26
C TYR A 156 1.60 3.87 -5.41
N GLU A 157 2.85 3.81 -5.85
CA GLU A 157 3.95 4.47 -5.12
C GLU A 157 3.86 6.00 -5.17
N LEU A 158 3.33 6.55 -6.25
CA LEU A 158 3.12 7.99 -6.41
C LEU A 158 1.85 8.53 -5.71
N ARG A 159 1.01 7.66 -5.13
CA ARG A 159 -0.26 8.05 -4.50
C ARG A 159 -0.13 9.11 -3.41
N ALA A 160 1.02 9.18 -2.73
CA ALA A 160 1.27 10.21 -1.71
C ALA A 160 1.28 11.63 -2.28
N LEU A 161 1.51 11.79 -3.59
CA LEU A 161 1.50 13.07 -4.30
C LEU A 161 0.11 13.46 -4.79
N THR A 162 -0.87 12.53 -4.81
CA THR A 162 -2.15 12.71 -5.51
C THR A 162 -3.37 12.45 -4.64
N VAL A 163 -3.24 11.66 -3.56
CA VAL A 163 -4.35 11.26 -2.69
C VAL A 163 -4.15 11.86 -1.31
N GLU A 164 -5.01 12.80 -0.92
CA GLU A 164 -4.97 13.42 0.41
C GLU A 164 -5.59 12.52 1.47
N GLU A 165 -6.69 11.81 1.14
CA GLU A 165 -7.42 10.94 2.04
C GLU A 165 -7.56 9.54 1.44
N VAL A 166 -7.28 8.52 2.23
CA VAL A 166 -7.48 7.12 1.83
C VAL A 166 -8.71 6.53 2.52
N GLN A 167 -9.27 5.44 1.95
CA GLN A 167 -10.45 4.77 2.49
C GLN A 167 -10.23 4.07 3.85
N HIS A 168 -9.01 4.01 4.33
CA HIS A 168 -8.73 3.46 5.66
C HIS A 168 -9.17 4.46 6.71
N PRO A 169 -9.95 4.03 7.72
CA PRO A 169 -10.26 4.93 8.83
C PRO A 169 -8.96 5.34 9.52
N ASP A 170 -8.86 6.62 9.82
CA ASP A 170 -7.87 7.17 10.75
C ASP A 170 -8.22 6.67 12.17
N GLU A 171 -8.04 5.38 12.42
CA GLU A 171 -7.96 4.88 13.78
C GLU A 171 -6.47 4.94 14.18
N PRO A 172 -6.05 5.99 14.87
CA PRO A 172 -4.74 5.96 15.46
C PRO A 172 -4.71 4.75 16.40
N HIS A 173 -3.79 3.84 16.17
CA HIS A 173 -3.50 2.78 17.14
C HIS A 173 -2.87 3.45 18.36
N GLU A 174 -3.73 4.17 19.12
CA GLU A 174 -3.32 4.92 20.29
C GLU A 174 -3.00 3.90 21.38
N ARG A 175 -1.70 3.72 21.62
CA ARG A 175 -1.23 2.85 22.71
C ARG A 175 -1.88 3.30 24.03
N ALA A 176 -2.26 2.34 24.87
CA ALA A 176 -2.71 2.60 26.23
C ALA A 176 -1.72 3.50 26.97
N ASP A 177 -2.25 4.45 27.76
CA ASP A 177 -1.41 5.30 28.59
C ASP A 177 -0.70 4.50 29.69
N GLU A 178 0.33 5.08 30.28
CA GLU A 178 1.16 4.40 31.29
C GLU A 178 0.34 3.98 32.51
N ARG A 179 -0.74 4.69 32.83
CA ARG A 179 -1.64 4.38 33.94
C ARG A 179 -2.52 3.15 33.62
N GLU A 180 -2.97 3.02 32.39
CA GLU A 180 -3.72 1.85 31.91
C GLU A 180 -2.82 0.59 31.87
N ILE A 181 -1.57 0.76 31.43
CA ILE A 181 -0.57 -0.31 31.37
C ILE A 181 -0.16 -0.77 32.77
N GLU A 182 0.17 0.16 33.68
CA GLU A 182 0.49 -0.22 35.07
C GLU A 182 -0.71 -0.90 35.75
N GLY A 183 -1.93 -0.39 35.54
CA GLY A 183 -3.13 -1.04 36.04
C GLY A 183 -3.36 -2.45 35.49
N LEU A 184 -2.87 -2.75 34.28
CA LEU A 184 -2.89 -4.10 33.71
C LEU A 184 -1.88 -5.02 34.45
N TYR A 185 -0.68 -4.51 34.74
CA TYR A 185 0.33 -5.25 35.48
C TYR A 185 -0.12 -5.56 36.93
N ASP A 186 -0.67 -4.58 37.64
CA ASP A 186 -1.21 -4.76 38.99
C ASP A 186 -2.34 -5.80 39.02
N THR A 187 -3.20 -5.76 37.99
CA THR A 187 -4.29 -6.73 37.86
C THR A 187 -3.76 -8.14 37.59
N PHE A 188 -2.67 -8.26 36.82
CA PHE A 188 -2.03 -9.54 36.55
C PHE A 188 -1.33 -10.12 37.78
N ASP A 189 -0.62 -9.31 38.59
CA ASP A 189 -0.06 -9.74 39.87
C ASP A 189 -1.15 -10.29 40.80
N GLY A 190 -2.24 -9.52 41.00
CA GLY A 190 -3.38 -9.94 41.79
C GLY A 190 -4.01 -11.26 41.30
N TYR A 191 -4.06 -11.45 39.97
CA TYR A 191 -4.54 -12.69 39.37
C TYR A 191 -3.61 -13.88 39.69
N LEU A 192 -2.28 -13.70 39.56
CA LEU A 192 -1.31 -14.77 39.88
C LEU A 192 -1.45 -15.23 41.33
N ARG A 193 -1.64 -14.32 42.27
CA ARG A 193 -1.87 -14.62 43.70
C ARG A 193 -3.19 -15.34 43.91
N ALA A 194 -4.26 -14.90 43.22
CA ALA A 194 -5.59 -15.52 43.38
C ALA A 194 -5.67 -16.96 42.86
N VAL A 195 -4.82 -17.33 41.89
CA VAL A 195 -4.76 -18.71 41.35
C VAL A 195 -3.67 -19.57 41.99
N ASP A 196 -3.08 -19.13 43.10
CA ASP A 196 -1.99 -19.83 43.81
C ASP A 196 -0.78 -20.15 42.90
N HIS A 197 -0.40 -19.20 42.04
CA HIS A 197 0.80 -19.37 41.23
C HIS A 197 2.04 -19.49 42.13
N PRO A 198 2.95 -20.46 41.88
CA PRO A 198 4.10 -20.67 42.72
C PRO A 198 4.91 -19.42 42.97
N GLU A 199 5.10 -19.06 44.27
CA GLU A 199 5.68 -17.75 44.65
C GLU A 199 7.07 -17.55 44.05
N GLU A 200 7.89 -18.58 43.96
CA GLU A 200 9.22 -18.56 43.35
C GLU A 200 9.21 -18.26 41.81
N LYS A 201 8.04 -18.34 41.17
CA LYS A 201 7.86 -18.08 39.72
C LYS A 201 7.17 -16.76 39.41
N VAL A 202 6.56 -16.11 40.41
CA VAL A 202 5.79 -14.86 40.20
C VAL A 202 6.61 -13.84 39.48
N ASP A 203 7.77 -13.46 39.99
CA ASP A 203 8.64 -12.42 39.40
C ASP A 203 9.03 -12.74 37.94
N LYS A 204 9.26 -14.00 37.63
CA LYS A 204 9.61 -14.44 36.28
C LYS A 204 8.42 -14.32 35.34
N THR A 205 7.25 -14.68 35.81
CA THR A 205 6.00 -14.63 35.03
C THR A 205 5.56 -13.19 34.79
N GLU A 206 5.68 -12.31 35.77
CA GLU A 206 5.44 -10.88 35.61
C GLU A 206 6.38 -10.23 34.59
N ARG A 207 7.68 -10.51 34.69
CA ARG A 207 8.65 -10.02 33.71
C ARG A 207 8.38 -10.52 32.30
N LEU A 208 7.90 -11.75 32.15
CA LEU A 208 7.47 -12.27 30.86
C LEU A 208 6.25 -11.49 30.34
N PHE A 209 5.24 -11.32 31.19
CA PHE A 209 4.02 -10.60 30.82
C PHE A 209 4.31 -9.15 30.43
N ARG A 210 5.11 -8.41 31.23
CA ARG A 210 5.56 -7.05 30.89
C ARG A 210 6.23 -6.98 29.51
N ARG A 211 7.12 -7.95 29.17
CA ARG A 211 7.77 -7.99 27.85
C ARG A 211 6.80 -8.29 26.70
N LEU A 212 5.78 -9.11 26.94
CA LEU A 212 4.75 -9.39 25.94
C LEU A 212 3.87 -8.18 25.69
N VAL A 213 3.39 -7.54 26.74
CA VAL A 213 2.58 -6.33 26.67
C VAL A 213 3.36 -5.18 26.00
N ALA A 214 4.63 -4.96 26.38
CA ALA A 214 5.48 -3.94 25.80
C ALA A 214 5.71 -4.13 24.28
N ARG A 215 5.81 -5.38 23.81
CA ARG A 215 5.91 -5.69 22.38
C ARG A 215 4.58 -5.57 21.64
N GLY A 216 3.49 -5.89 22.30
CA GLY A 216 2.15 -5.82 21.72
C GLY A 216 1.59 -4.41 21.65
N GLN A 217 2.13 -3.47 22.43
CA GLN A 217 1.68 -2.08 22.50
C GLN A 217 0.15 -1.94 22.51
N PRO A 218 -0.57 -2.56 23.46
CA PRO A 218 -2.02 -2.63 23.44
C PRO A 218 -2.65 -1.24 23.53
N THR A 219 -3.80 -1.08 22.89
CA THR A 219 -4.66 0.07 23.04
C THR A 219 -5.30 0.12 24.42
N GLY A 220 -5.80 1.29 24.86
CA GLY A 220 -6.53 1.43 26.12
C GLY A 220 -7.73 0.50 26.22
N ARG A 221 -8.40 0.20 25.10
CA ARG A 221 -9.52 -0.75 25.04
C ARG A 221 -9.03 -2.19 25.30
N GLU A 222 -7.93 -2.60 24.69
CA GLU A 222 -7.36 -3.94 24.89
C GLU A 222 -6.85 -4.13 26.31
N ALA A 223 -6.13 -3.13 26.85
CA ALA A 223 -5.66 -3.15 28.24
C ALA A 223 -6.84 -3.31 29.23
N ARG A 224 -7.93 -2.53 29.04
CA ARG A 224 -9.15 -2.63 29.87
C ARG A 224 -9.83 -3.98 29.73
N THR A 225 -9.88 -4.55 28.52
CA THR A 225 -10.47 -5.86 28.27
C THR A 225 -9.68 -6.95 29.00
N LEU A 226 -8.34 -6.95 28.87
CA LEU A 226 -7.46 -7.91 29.58
C LEU A 226 -7.62 -7.78 31.10
N ARG A 227 -7.62 -6.57 31.64
CA ARG A 227 -7.88 -6.32 33.07
C ARG A 227 -9.22 -6.90 33.54
N GLY A 228 -10.26 -6.74 32.70
CA GLY A 228 -11.58 -7.32 33.01
C GLY A 228 -11.55 -8.84 33.11
N VAL A 229 -10.88 -9.50 32.15
CA VAL A 229 -10.73 -10.97 32.13
C VAL A 229 -9.94 -11.45 33.34
N LEU A 230 -8.79 -10.84 33.63
CA LEU A 230 -7.92 -11.22 34.76
C LEU A 230 -8.64 -11.02 36.10
N ARG A 231 -9.31 -9.88 36.30
CA ARG A 231 -10.09 -9.62 37.50
C ARG A 231 -11.18 -10.67 37.70
N ARG A 232 -11.95 -10.98 36.64
CA ARG A 232 -12.99 -12.01 36.71
C ARG A 232 -12.41 -13.37 37.06
N GLY A 233 -11.27 -13.73 36.46
CA GLY A 233 -10.55 -14.96 36.78
C GLY A 233 -10.12 -15.05 38.26
N ALA A 234 -9.59 -13.95 38.79
CA ALA A 234 -9.23 -13.83 40.20
C ALA A 234 -10.45 -14.03 41.13
N MET A 235 -11.56 -13.35 40.85
CA MET A 235 -12.80 -13.47 41.64
C MET A 235 -13.39 -14.91 41.63
N ILE A 236 -13.26 -15.61 40.50
CA ILE A 236 -13.67 -17.03 40.42
C ILE A 236 -12.72 -17.92 41.26
N ALA A 237 -11.42 -17.68 41.18
CA ALA A 237 -10.42 -18.45 41.92
C ALA A 237 -10.55 -18.27 43.43
N THR A 238 -10.84 -17.06 43.90
CA THR A 238 -11.08 -16.75 45.33
C THR A 238 -12.48 -17.15 45.85
N GLY A 239 -13.38 -17.57 44.94
CA GLY A 239 -14.77 -17.92 45.32
C GLY A 239 -15.70 -16.73 45.51
N GLU A 240 -15.29 -15.50 45.19
CA GLU A 240 -16.12 -14.29 45.28
C GLU A 240 -17.30 -14.34 44.28
N ILE A 241 -17.14 -14.99 43.17
CA ILE A 241 -18.19 -15.25 42.19
C ILE A 241 -18.22 -16.74 41.82
N PRO A 242 -19.42 -17.33 41.61
CA PRO A 242 -19.51 -18.74 41.23
C PRO A 242 -18.85 -18.99 39.86
N ARG A 243 -18.29 -20.16 39.67
CA ARG A 243 -17.91 -20.63 38.33
C ARG A 243 -19.18 -20.72 37.47
N PRO A 244 -19.16 -20.27 36.19
CA PRO A 244 -20.30 -20.49 35.34
C PRO A 244 -20.52 -21.99 35.21
N ASP A 245 -21.72 -22.46 35.61
CA ASP A 245 -22.14 -23.85 35.47
C ASP A 245 -22.06 -24.26 33.99
N GLY A 246 -21.24 -25.22 33.68
CA GLY A 246 -21.15 -25.70 32.31
C GLY A 246 -19.95 -26.56 32.01
N ARG A 247 -19.86 -27.69 32.72
CA ARG A 247 -19.58 -29.07 32.25
C ARG A 247 -19.58 -29.94 33.46
N SER A 248 -20.72 -30.57 33.74
CA SER A 248 -20.77 -31.75 34.52
C SER A 248 -19.73 -32.70 33.95
N ASP A 249 -18.75 -33.03 34.77
CA ASP A 249 -17.87 -34.18 34.59
C ASP A 249 -18.74 -35.42 34.87
N ASP A 250 -19.67 -35.70 33.94
CA ASP A 250 -20.36 -37.00 33.93
C ASP A 250 -19.33 -38.03 33.47
N GLY A 251 -18.65 -38.54 34.46
CA GLY A 251 -17.83 -39.71 34.34
C GLY A 251 -18.61 -40.83 33.66
N ASP A 252 -18.20 -41.18 32.48
CA ASP A 252 -18.58 -42.43 31.83
C ASP A 252 -17.75 -43.54 32.43
N ASP A 253 -18.29 -44.08 33.51
CA ASP A 253 -17.94 -45.42 34.02
C ASP A 253 -18.58 -46.48 33.07
N ARG A 254 -17.79 -46.95 32.08
CA ARG A 254 -17.96 -48.34 31.57
C ARG A 254 -16.71 -48.79 30.78
#